data_2477bac18854c08c4e6bc2c9003a7e55
#
_entry.id   2477bac18854c08c4e6bc2c9003a7e55
#
_cell.length_a   1.000
_cell.length_b   1.000
_cell.length_c   1.000
_cell.angle_alpha   90.00
_cell.angle_beta   90.00
_cell.angle_gamma   90.00
#
_symmetry.space_group_name_H-M   'P 1'
#
loop_
_entity.id
_entity.type
_entity.pdbx_description
1 polymer ?
#
loop_
_entity_poly.entity_id
_entity_poly.type
_entity_poly.pdbx_seq_one_letter_code
_entity_poly.pdbx_strand_id
1 'polypeptide(L)'
;MRDATLIAEKLLQVKAVQLNPTHPFTWASGWKSPIYCDNRKVLSFPYVRDYIKSELCNVIFEKYEAATLLAGVATAGIPWGAMAADQLKLPFIYVRPKPKEHGLGNQIEGDFQAGQKVLVVEDLVSTGKSSLQAVDALVEKGLDIIGMVSIFNYGFPVASEQFAQRGINYTSLTDYPTLIALAASTGLIDKEQLSLLEKWRENPSTWTI
;
A
#
# COMPACT_ATOMS: atom_id res chain seq x y z
N MET A 1 -5.03 19.63 4.19
CA MET A 1 -4.42 19.07 2.94
C MET A 1 -3.35 18.08 3.38
N ARG A 2 -3.44 16.81 2.94
CA ARG A 2 -2.47 15.77 3.30
C ARG A 2 -1.09 16.14 2.74
N ASP A 3 -0.05 16.01 3.57
CA ASP A 3 1.34 16.23 3.14
C ASP A 3 2.00 14.86 2.81
N ALA A 4 1.96 14.50 1.51
CA ALA A 4 2.57 13.27 1.01
C ALA A 4 4.10 13.26 1.24
N THR A 5 4.72 14.43 1.27
CA THR A 5 6.16 14.61 1.52
C THR A 5 6.50 14.23 2.95
N LEU A 6 5.67 14.66 3.92
CA LEU A 6 5.88 14.33 5.32
C LEU A 6 5.71 12.83 5.59
N ILE A 7 4.76 12.17 4.91
CA ILE A 7 4.66 10.69 4.96
C ILE A 7 5.95 10.04 4.43
N ALA A 8 6.45 10.48 3.27
CA ALA A 8 7.69 9.95 2.69
C ALA A 8 8.89 10.18 3.63
N GLU A 9 8.99 11.35 4.25
CA GLU A 9 10.02 11.66 5.25
C GLU A 9 9.98 10.69 6.43
N LYS A 10 8.79 10.43 6.99
CA LYS A 10 8.61 9.49 8.09
C LYS A 10 9.03 8.07 7.72
N LEU A 11 8.69 7.61 6.50
CA LEU A 11 9.09 6.29 6.02
C LEU A 11 10.62 6.16 5.87
N LEU A 12 11.30 7.20 5.37
CA LEU A 12 12.76 7.25 5.28
C LEU A 12 13.40 7.30 6.68
N GLN A 13 12.88 8.12 7.58
CA GLN A 13 13.37 8.31 8.94
C GLN A 13 13.46 6.99 9.72
N VAL A 14 12.41 6.16 9.65
CA VAL A 14 12.37 4.86 10.35
C VAL A 14 12.95 3.72 9.50
N LYS A 15 13.55 4.04 8.35
CA LYS A 15 14.09 3.06 7.39
C LYS A 15 13.08 2.00 6.95
N ALA A 16 11.79 2.35 6.95
CA ALA A 16 10.75 1.54 6.28
C ALA A 16 10.96 1.56 4.77
N VAL A 17 11.41 2.70 4.23
CA VAL A 17 11.93 2.79 2.87
C VAL A 17 13.43 3.05 2.91
N GLN A 18 14.16 2.33 2.07
CA GLN A 18 15.62 2.45 1.94
C GLN A 18 15.97 2.60 0.46
N LEU A 19 16.86 3.53 0.15
CA LEU A 19 17.40 3.77 -1.19
C LEU A 19 18.85 3.30 -1.25
N ASN A 20 19.19 2.51 -2.24
CA ASN A 20 20.57 2.08 -2.52
C ASN A 20 20.76 1.90 -4.03
N PRO A 21 20.91 3.02 -4.77
CA PRO A 21 21.02 2.97 -6.23
C PRO A 21 22.27 2.25 -6.74
N THR A 22 23.37 2.31 -6.00
CA THR A 22 24.67 1.73 -6.38
C THR A 22 24.82 0.26 -5.98
N HIS A 23 24.06 -0.21 -4.98
CA HIS A 23 24.07 -1.59 -4.52
C HIS A 23 22.64 -2.07 -4.32
N PRO A 24 21.90 -2.39 -5.43
CA PRO A 24 20.49 -2.64 -5.38
C PRO A 24 20.12 -3.89 -4.59
N PHE A 25 18.93 -3.84 -4.04
CA PHE A 25 18.26 -4.97 -3.41
C PHE A 25 17.82 -5.99 -4.46
N THR A 26 17.62 -7.23 -4.03
CA THR A 26 16.95 -8.26 -4.85
C THR A 26 15.58 -8.55 -4.22
N TRP A 27 14.51 -8.27 -4.95
CA TRP A 27 13.16 -8.57 -4.51
C TRP A 27 12.86 -10.08 -4.61
N ALA A 28 11.80 -10.53 -3.92
CA ALA A 28 11.34 -11.92 -3.99
C ALA A 28 10.96 -12.37 -5.42
N SER A 29 10.60 -11.42 -6.30
CA SER A 29 10.36 -11.64 -7.72
C SER A 29 11.64 -11.92 -8.53
N GLY A 30 12.83 -11.72 -7.93
CA GLY A 30 14.11 -11.77 -8.60
C GLY A 30 14.54 -10.42 -9.21
N TRP A 31 13.70 -9.41 -9.21
CA TRP A 31 14.05 -8.10 -9.76
C TRP A 31 15.13 -7.40 -8.92
N LYS A 32 16.06 -6.73 -9.62
CA LYS A 32 16.98 -5.80 -8.98
C LYS A 32 16.25 -4.47 -8.75
N SER A 33 16.42 -3.90 -7.56
CA SER A 33 15.74 -2.66 -7.21
C SER A 33 16.63 -1.74 -6.38
N PRO A 34 16.75 -0.46 -6.75
CA PRO A 34 17.48 0.52 -5.95
C PRO A 34 16.71 1.00 -4.73
N ILE A 35 15.49 0.50 -4.53
CA ILE A 35 14.61 0.81 -3.41
C ILE A 35 14.09 -0.47 -2.77
N TYR A 36 13.98 -0.45 -1.45
CA TYR A 36 13.28 -1.47 -0.67
C TYR A 36 12.31 -0.81 0.28
N CYS A 37 11.06 -1.27 0.27
CA CYS A 37 9.99 -0.79 1.14
C CYS A 37 9.45 -1.94 2.01
N ASP A 38 9.43 -1.71 3.33
CA ASP A 38 8.81 -2.59 4.32
C ASP A 38 8.08 -1.74 5.38
N ASN A 39 6.83 -1.44 5.09
CA ASN A 39 5.99 -0.61 5.97
C ASN A 39 5.66 -1.29 7.31
N ARG A 40 5.92 -2.60 7.45
CA ARG A 40 5.77 -3.32 8.73
C ARG A 40 6.72 -2.81 9.79
N LYS A 41 7.89 -2.27 9.41
CA LYS A 41 8.83 -1.62 10.34
C LYS A 41 8.21 -0.45 11.09
N VAL A 42 7.31 0.30 10.45
CA VAL A 42 6.63 1.44 11.05
C VAL A 42 5.85 1.04 12.31
N LEU A 43 5.34 -0.19 12.36
CA LEU A 43 4.57 -0.71 13.50
C LEU A 43 5.35 -0.64 14.83
N SER A 44 6.69 -0.70 14.75
CA SER A 44 7.60 -0.62 15.92
C SER A 44 7.92 0.82 16.38
N PHE A 45 7.39 1.85 15.67
CA PHE A 45 7.64 3.25 15.98
C PHE A 45 6.32 3.95 16.31
N PRO A 46 5.87 3.98 17.58
CA PRO A 46 4.51 4.40 17.96
C PRO A 46 4.11 5.77 17.39
N TYR A 47 4.96 6.78 17.48
CA TYR A 47 4.63 8.13 16.99
C TYR A 47 4.47 8.19 15.47
N VAL A 48 5.34 7.51 14.71
CA VAL A 48 5.24 7.44 13.25
C VAL A 48 4.04 6.60 12.82
N ARG A 49 3.81 5.48 13.50
CA ARG A 49 2.65 4.62 13.29
C ARG A 49 1.35 5.37 13.49
N ASP A 50 1.23 6.12 14.61
CA ASP A 50 0.02 6.86 14.94
C ASP A 50 -0.21 8.02 13.96
N TYR A 51 0.85 8.67 13.49
CA TYR A 51 0.76 9.69 12.45
C TYR A 51 0.22 9.10 11.15
N ILE A 52 0.84 8.02 10.64
CA ILE A 52 0.41 7.36 9.38
C ILE A 52 -1.02 6.81 9.51
N LYS A 53 -1.36 6.19 10.65
CA LYS A 53 -2.72 5.74 10.92
C LYS A 53 -3.73 6.90 10.85
N SER A 54 -3.40 8.04 11.46
CA SER A 54 -4.29 9.20 11.46
C SER A 54 -4.49 9.75 10.04
N GLU A 55 -3.43 9.84 9.23
CA GLU A 55 -3.54 10.26 7.84
C GLU A 55 -4.34 9.27 6.99
N LEU A 56 -4.21 7.97 7.27
CA LEU A 56 -5.04 6.94 6.64
C LEU A 56 -6.53 7.14 6.98
N CYS A 57 -6.84 7.38 8.26
CA CYS A 57 -8.20 7.66 8.70
C CYS A 57 -8.76 8.95 8.08
N ASN A 58 -7.95 10.01 7.95
CA ASN A 58 -8.35 11.26 7.31
C ASN A 58 -8.74 11.01 5.85
N VAL A 59 -7.92 10.26 5.09
CA VAL A 59 -8.24 9.90 3.70
C VAL A 59 -9.52 9.07 3.59
N ILE A 60 -9.71 8.12 4.49
CA ILE A 60 -10.93 7.29 4.52
C ILE A 60 -12.15 8.17 4.76
N PHE A 61 -12.09 9.04 5.75
CA PHE A 61 -13.18 9.95 6.10
C PHE A 61 -13.50 10.94 4.97
N GLU A 62 -12.48 11.53 4.33
CA GLU A 62 -12.67 12.54 3.28
C GLU A 62 -13.13 11.98 1.94
N LYS A 63 -12.65 10.80 1.55
CA LYS A 63 -12.85 10.27 0.20
C LYS A 63 -13.72 9.03 0.12
N TYR A 64 -13.90 8.33 1.22
CA TYR A 64 -14.57 7.03 1.28
C TYR A 64 -15.59 6.98 2.43
N GLU A 65 -16.28 8.09 2.70
CA GLU A 65 -17.26 8.22 3.78
C GLU A 65 -18.38 7.17 3.71
N ALA A 66 -18.65 6.63 2.51
CA ALA A 66 -19.64 5.58 2.30
C ALA A 66 -19.17 4.19 2.76
N ALA A 67 -17.91 4.02 3.21
CA ALA A 67 -17.40 2.75 3.69
C ALA A 67 -18.17 2.28 4.93
N THR A 68 -18.69 1.05 4.88
CA THR A 68 -19.35 0.41 6.01
C THR A 68 -18.53 -0.75 6.58
N LEU A 69 -17.41 -1.09 5.94
CA LEU A 69 -16.53 -2.19 6.28
C LEU A 69 -15.13 -1.91 5.75
N LEU A 70 -14.09 -2.16 6.54
CA LEU A 70 -12.71 -2.13 6.07
C LEU A 70 -12.19 -3.55 5.87
N ALA A 71 -11.43 -3.78 4.77
CA ALA A 71 -10.81 -5.06 4.46
C ALA A 71 -9.30 -4.92 4.31
N GLY A 72 -8.52 -5.48 5.24
CA GLY A 72 -7.06 -5.49 5.16
C GLY A 72 -6.54 -6.57 4.22
N VAL A 73 -5.58 -6.24 3.34
CA VAL A 73 -4.89 -7.24 2.52
C VAL A 73 -3.78 -7.90 3.35
N ALA A 74 -3.87 -9.20 3.53
CA ALA A 74 -2.85 -9.92 4.29
C ALA A 74 -1.51 -9.98 3.52
N THR A 75 -0.41 -9.76 4.19
CA THR A 75 -0.25 -9.72 5.65
C THR A 75 -0.14 -8.28 6.18
N ALA A 76 0.49 -7.39 5.44
CA ALA A 76 0.90 -6.09 5.97
C ALA A 76 -0.25 -5.06 6.03
N GLY A 77 -1.30 -5.22 5.22
CA GLY A 77 -2.51 -4.40 5.31
C GLY A 77 -3.38 -4.69 6.54
N ILE A 78 -3.23 -5.87 7.18
CA ILE A 78 -4.03 -6.23 8.36
C ILE A 78 -3.89 -5.22 9.50
N PRO A 79 -2.68 -4.94 10.04
CA PRO A 79 -2.54 -4.04 11.18
C PRO A 79 -3.04 -2.63 10.86
N TRP A 80 -2.80 -2.13 9.66
CA TRP A 80 -3.24 -0.80 9.24
C TRP A 80 -4.75 -0.69 9.12
N GLY A 81 -5.38 -1.69 8.49
CA GLY A 81 -6.84 -1.77 8.40
C GLY A 81 -7.49 -1.91 9.76
N ALA A 82 -6.97 -2.76 10.64
CA ALA A 82 -7.49 -2.96 12.00
C ALA A 82 -7.39 -1.69 12.84
N MET A 83 -6.25 -0.99 12.82
CA MET A 83 -6.07 0.27 13.55
C MET A 83 -6.97 1.39 13.01
N ALA A 84 -7.15 1.47 11.68
CA ALA A 84 -8.06 2.44 11.08
C ALA A 84 -9.52 2.13 11.41
N ALA A 85 -9.93 0.87 11.36
CA ALA A 85 -11.26 0.42 11.72
C ALA A 85 -11.59 0.73 13.19
N ASP A 86 -10.64 0.48 14.11
CA ASP A 86 -10.82 0.84 15.52
C ASP A 86 -11.00 2.35 15.72
N GLN A 87 -10.18 3.18 15.05
CA GLN A 87 -10.28 4.63 15.18
C GLN A 87 -11.59 5.17 14.59
N LEU A 88 -12.02 4.64 13.43
CA LEU A 88 -13.24 5.07 12.72
C LEU A 88 -14.51 4.36 13.21
N LYS A 89 -14.38 3.39 14.13
CA LYS A 89 -15.47 2.55 14.65
C LYS A 89 -16.23 1.80 13.53
N LEU A 90 -15.46 1.33 12.53
CA LEU A 90 -15.97 0.49 11.45
C LEU A 90 -15.66 -0.98 11.72
N PRO A 91 -16.51 -1.92 11.23
CA PRO A 91 -16.19 -3.34 11.18
C PRO A 91 -14.92 -3.58 10.36
N PHE A 92 -14.23 -4.69 10.68
CA PHE A 92 -12.97 -5.06 10.01
C PHE A 92 -12.94 -6.54 9.65
N ILE A 93 -12.53 -6.82 8.42
CA ILE A 93 -12.19 -8.15 7.91
C ILE A 93 -10.80 -8.12 7.27
N TYR A 94 -10.21 -9.28 6.98
CA TYR A 94 -9.00 -9.31 6.17
C TYR A 94 -9.01 -10.46 5.15
N VAL A 95 -8.28 -10.25 4.06
CA VAL A 95 -8.22 -11.20 2.95
C VAL A 95 -6.85 -11.85 2.91
N ARG A 96 -6.83 -13.18 2.97
CA ARG A 96 -5.61 -14.00 2.88
C ARG A 96 -5.14 -14.14 1.44
N PRO A 97 -3.84 -14.34 1.19
CA PRO A 97 -3.32 -14.58 -0.16
C PRO A 97 -3.88 -15.86 -0.81
N LYS A 98 -4.23 -16.85 0.02
CA LYS A 98 -4.81 -18.13 -0.40
C LYS A 98 -5.88 -18.58 0.60
N PRO A 99 -6.88 -19.35 0.15
CA PRO A 99 -7.83 -20.03 1.04
C PRO A 99 -7.12 -20.90 2.09
N LYS A 100 -7.80 -21.20 3.20
CA LYS A 100 -7.32 -22.19 4.18
C LYS A 100 -7.26 -23.57 3.56
N GLU A 101 -6.19 -24.29 3.82
CA GLU A 101 -6.08 -25.72 3.42
C GLU A 101 -6.99 -26.63 4.26
N HIS A 102 -7.41 -26.16 5.45
CA HIS A 102 -8.28 -26.89 6.38
C HIS A 102 -9.45 -26.03 6.84
N GLY A 103 -10.57 -26.64 7.21
CA GLY A 103 -11.81 -25.99 7.62
C GLY A 103 -12.71 -25.66 6.43
N LEU A 104 -13.42 -24.51 6.48
CA LEU A 104 -14.35 -24.08 5.43
C LEU A 104 -13.68 -23.52 4.16
N GLY A 105 -12.35 -23.58 4.06
CA GLY A 105 -11.62 -23.05 2.89
C GLY A 105 -11.72 -21.51 2.72
N ASN A 106 -12.04 -20.78 3.79
CA ASN A 106 -12.27 -19.35 3.70
C ASN A 106 -10.96 -18.60 3.38
N GLN A 107 -11.05 -17.70 2.41
CA GLN A 107 -9.99 -16.73 2.09
C GLN A 107 -10.19 -15.41 2.83
N ILE A 108 -11.42 -15.09 3.25
CA ILE A 108 -11.77 -13.90 4.02
C ILE A 108 -12.01 -14.30 5.47
N GLU A 109 -11.44 -13.56 6.39
CA GLU A 109 -11.56 -13.75 7.83
C GLU A 109 -12.29 -12.58 8.47
N GLY A 110 -13.21 -12.88 9.36
CA GLY A 110 -14.15 -11.96 9.99
C GLY A 110 -15.57 -12.22 9.50
N ASP A 111 -16.53 -11.43 9.99
CA ASP A 111 -17.94 -11.53 9.64
C ASP A 111 -18.33 -10.37 8.72
N PHE A 112 -19.18 -10.65 7.73
CA PHE A 112 -19.63 -9.67 6.75
C PHE A 112 -20.94 -10.11 6.10
N GLN A 113 -21.63 -9.16 5.47
CA GLN A 113 -22.87 -9.40 4.73
C GLN A 113 -22.71 -8.95 3.28
N ALA A 114 -23.30 -9.69 2.35
CA ALA A 114 -23.34 -9.29 0.95
C ALA A 114 -23.98 -7.89 0.79
N GLY A 115 -23.45 -7.10 -0.14
CA GLY A 115 -23.87 -5.72 -0.37
C GLY A 115 -23.24 -4.67 0.54
N GLN A 116 -22.44 -5.06 1.56
CA GLN A 116 -21.69 -4.08 2.34
C GLN A 116 -20.66 -3.35 1.47
N LYS A 117 -20.54 -2.04 1.70
CA LYS A 117 -19.57 -1.17 1.02
C LYS A 117 -18.21 -1.28 1.67
N VAL A 118 -17.26 -1.87 0.94
CA VAL A 118 -15.93 -2.19 1.44
C VAL A 118 -14.88 -1.25 0.89
N LEU A 119 -14.07 -0.68 1.78
CA LEU A 119 -12.80 -0.06 1.42
C LEU A 119 -11.66 -1.03 1.72
N VAL A 120 -10.84 -1.32 0.70
CA VAL A 120 -9.67 -2.19 0.84
C VAL A 120 -8.48 -1.37 1.36
N VAL A 121 -7.79 -1.91 2.36
CA VAL A 121 -6.61 -1.28 2.99
C VAL A 121 -5.38 -2.14 2.74
N GLU A 122 -4.36 -1.51 2.14
CA GLU A 122 -3.08 -2.12 1.83
C GLU A 122 -1.93 -1.31 2.46
N ASP A 123 -0.76 -1.89 2.65
CA ASP A 123 0.42 -1.13 3.07
C ASP A 123 1.21 -0.57 1.89
N LEU A 124 1.32 -1.35 0.82
CA LEU A 124 2.19 -1.08 -0.32
C LEU A 124 1.57 -1.59 -1.62
N VAL A 125 1.51 -0.73 -2.63
CA VAL A 125 1.17 -1.12 -4.00
C VAL A 125 2.40 -1.05 -4.90
N SER A 126 2.73 -2.19 -5.51
CA SER A 126 3.72 -2.33 -6.59
C SER A 126 3.00 -2.49 -7.93
N THR A 127 2.81 -3.70 -8.42
CA THR A 127 2.03 -3.98 -9.64
C THR A 127 0.52 -4.05 -9.39
N GLY A 128 0.08 -4.04 -8.15
CA GLY A 128 -1.34 -4.18 -7.77
C GLY A 128 -1.89 -5.61 -7.78
N LYS A 129 -1.09 -6.61 -8.17
CA LYS A 129 -1.57 -7.99 -8.35
C LYS A 129 -2.18 -8.58 -7.10
N SER A 130 -1.50 -8.51 -5.95
CA SER A 130 -2.02 -9.05 -4.67
C SER A 130 -3.28 -8.34 -4.21
N SER A 131 -3.28 -7.01 -4.34
CA SER A 131 -4.42 -6.17 -3.96
C SER A 131 -5.66 -6.49 -4.80
N LEU A 132 -5.48 -6.68 -6.11
CA LEU A 132 -6.57 -7.04 -7.02
C LEU A 132 -7.09 -8.46 -6.79
N GLN A 133 -6.21 -9.41 -6.43
CA GLN A 133 -6.65 -10.75 -6.01
C GLN A 133 -7.51 -10.69 -4.73
N ALA A 134 -7.18 -9.80 -3.80
CA ALA A 134 -8.02 -9.60 -2.62
C ALA A 134 -9.38 -8.96 -2.98
N VAL A 135 -9.39 -7.98 -3.89
CA VAL A 135 -10.62 -7.39 -4.42
C VAL A 135 -11.50 -8.44 -5.08
N ASP A 136 -10.93 -9.30 -5.95
CA ASP A 136 -11.68 -10.36 -6.62
C ASP A 136 -12.35 -11.31 -5.61
N ALA A 137 -11.62 -11.72 -4.57
CA ALA A 137 -12.16 -12.57 -3.51
C ALA A 137 -13.33 -11.92 -2.73
N LEU A 138 -13.26 -10.60 -2.49
CA LEU A 138 -14.33 -9.84 -1.85
C LEU A 138 -15.57 -9.74 -2.75
N VAL A 139 -15.37 -9.44 -4.04
CA VAL A 139 -16.44 -9.35 -5.04
C VAL A 139 -17.15 -10.70 -5.22
N GLU A 140 -16.41 -11.82 -5.26
CA GLU A 140 -16.99 -13.17 -5.32
C GLU A 140 -17.92 -13.49 -4.14
N LYS A 141 -17.75 -12.80 -3.01
CA LYS A 141 -18.62 -12.92 -1.84
C LYS A 141 -19.76 -11.90 -1.80
N GLY A 142 -19.94 -11.16 -2.90
CA GLY A 142 -21.04 -10.19 -3.05
C GLY A 142 -20.83 -8.88 -2.31
N LEU A 143 -19.58 -8.52 -1.99
CA LEU A 143 -19.24 -7.24 -1.37
C LEU A 143 -19.07 -6.15 -2.43
N ASP A 144 -19.48 -4.93 -2.11
CA ASP A 144 -19.39 -3.75 -2.99
C ASP A 144 -18.08 -2.98 -2.69
N ILE A 145 -17.12 -3.02 -3.61
CA ILE A 145 -15.81 -2.39 -3.44
C ILE A 145 -15.88 -0.93 -3.87
N ILE A 146 -15.89 -0.03 -2.89
CA ILE A 146 -15.96 1.43 -3.15
C ILE A 146 -14.60 2.06 -3.42
N GLY A 147 -13.51 1.34 -3.17
CA GLY A 147 -12.16 1.81 -3.45
C GLY A 147 -11.08 1.08 -2.67
N MET A 148 -9.87 1.60 -2.79
CA MET A 148 -8.71 1.10 -2.09
C MET A 148 -7.80 2.23 -1.63
N VAL A 149 -7.17 2.05 -0.47
CA VAL A 149 -6.18 2.98 0.09
C VAL A 149 -4.91 2.23 0.47
N SER A 150 -3.74 2.86 0.24
CA SER A 150 -2.46 2.34 0.72
C SER A 150 -1.58 3.43 1.35
N ILE A 151 -0.54 3.02 2.06
CA ILE A 151 0.47 3.95 2.60
C ILE A 151 1.41 4.41 1.50
N PHE A 152 1.96 3.46 0.73
CA PHE A 152 2.95 3.73 -0.30
C PHE A 152 2.58 3.10 -1.64
N ASN A 153 2.95 3.79 -2.75
CA ASN A 153 2.76 3.32 -4.11
C ASN A 153 4.02 3.54 -4.94
N TYR A 154 4.51 2.51 -5.62
CA TYR A 154 5.62 2.64 -6.56
C TYR A 154 5.25 3.44 -7.83
N GLY A 155 3.96 3.63 -8.11
CA GLY A 155 3.47 4.37 -9.26
C GLY A 155 3.78 3.70 -10.61
N PHE A 156 3.83 2.38 -10.65
CA PHE A 156 3.97 1.67 -11.91
C PHE A 156 2.70 1.80 -12.75
N PRO A 157 2.81 2.13 -14.05
CA PRO A 157 1.66 2.30 -14.94
C PRO A 157 0.72 1.10 -14.93
N VAL A 158 1.26 -0.12 -14.89
CA VAL A 158 0.48 -1.36 -14.86
C VAL A 158 -0.50 -1.43 -13.68
N ALA A 159 -0.15 -0.89 -12.52
CA ALA A 159 -1.06 -0.87 -11.38
C ALA A 159 -2.23 0.09 -11.62
N SER A 160 -1.92 1.31 -12.08
CA SER A 160 -2.94 2.33 -12.38
C SER A 160 -3.91 1.88 -13.46
N GLU A 161 -3.40 1.25 -14.52
CA GLU A 161 -4.21 0.69 -15.61
C GLU A 161 -5.14 -0.42 -15.12
N GLN A 162 -4.62 -1.35 -14.32
CA GLN A 162 -5.42 -2.46 -13.79
C GLN A 162 -6.51 -1.99 -12.83
N PHE A 163 -6.23 -1.00 -11.96
CA PHE A 163 -7.25 -0.40 -11.10
C PHE A 163 -8.32 0.34 -11.91
N ALA A 164 -7.91 1.12 -12.92
CA ALA A 164 -8.84 1.83 -13.79
C ALA A 164 -9.75 0.88 -14.58
N GLN A 165 -9.20 -0.20 -15.16
CA GLN A 165 -9.96 -1.22 -15.87
C GLN A 165 -11.04 -1.90 -15.01
N ARG A 166 -10.83 -1.97 -13.69
CA ARG A 166 -11.78 -2.55 -12.72
C ARG A 166 -12.65 -1.51 -12.03
N GLY A 167 -12.54 -0.24 -12.41
CA GLY A 167 -13.29 0.86 -11.81
C GLY A 167 -12.95 1.12 -10.35
N ILE A 168 -11.75 0.72 -9.88
CA ILE A 168 -11.34 0.88 -8.49
C ILE A 168 -10.78 2.28 -8.29
N ASN A 169 -11.43 3.07 -7.44
CA ASN A 169 -10.91 4.34 -6.97
C ASN A 169 -9.78 4.09 -5.96
N TYR A 170 -8.54 4.41 -6.35
CA TYR A 170 -7.35 4.14 -5.55
C TYR A 170 -6.69 5.44 -5.06
N THR A 171 -6.33 5.48 -3.78
CA THR A 171 -5.57 6.56 -3.16
C THR A 171 -4.39 6.01 -2.37
N SER A 172 -3.20 6.58 -2.54
CA SER A 172 -2.03 6.33 -1.69
C SER A 172 -1.73 7.52 -0.78
N LEU A 173 -1.17 7.30 0.40
CA LEU A 173 -0.73 8.39 1.28
C LEU A 173 0.48 9.12 0.71
N THR A 174 1.43 8.38 0.17
CA THR A 174 2.60 8.89 -0.56
C THR A 174 2.98 7.93 -1.68
N ASP A 175 3.91 8.35 -2.52
CA ASP A 175 4.34 7.57 -3.68
C ASP A 175 5.85 7.70 -3.95
N TYR A 176 6.33 6.87 -4.88
CA TYR A 176 7.72 6.84 -5.29
C TYR A 176 8.24 8.18 -5.82
N PRO A 177 7.56 8.90 -6.75
CA PRO A 177 8.01 10.20 -7.21
C PRO A 177 8.22 11.21 -6.08
N THR A 178 7.26 11.31 -5.16
CA THR A 178 7.34 12.19 -3.99
C THR A 178 8.55 11.85 -3.11
N LEU A 179 8.77 10.55 -2.88
CA LEU A 179 9.85 10.08 -2.03
C LEU A 179 11.23 10.37 -2.62
N ILE A 180 11.46 10.09 -3.92
CA ILE A 180 12.78 10.34 -4.54
C ILE A 180 13.04 11.84 -4.72
N ALA A 181 12.01 12.67 -4.98
CA ALA A 181 12.14 14.11 -5.02
C ALA A 181 12.56 14.67 -3.64
N LEU A 182 11.95 14.18 -2.55
CA LEU A 182 12.36 14.53 -1.19
C LEU A 182 13.81 14.09 -0.91
N ALA A 183 14.18 12.85 -1.25
CA ALA A 183 15.53 12.34 -1.02
C ALA A 183 16.60 13.17 -1.76
N ALA A 184 16.31 13.63 -2.97
CA ALA A 184 17.18 14.52 -3.73
C ALA A 184 17.27 15.92 -3.11
N SER A 185 16.14 16.51 -2.70
CA SER A 185 16.09 17.86 -2.12
C SER A 185 16.79 17.95 -0.75
N THR A 186 16.82 16.86 0.00
CA THR A 186 17.49 16.76 1.32
C THR A 186 18.94 16.30 1.23
N GLY A 187 19.47 16.03 0.02
CA GLY A 187 20.84 15.55 -0.18
C GLY A 187 21.07 14.10 0.27
N LEU A 188 20.00 13.32 0.48
CA LEU A 188 20.11 11.89 0.78
C LEU A 188 20.61 11.10 -0.43
N ILE A 189 20.29 11.57 -1.64
CA ILE A 189 20.81 11.08 -2.91
C ILE A 189 21.29 12.25 -3.78
N ASP A 190 22.29 11.99 -4.61
CA ASP A 190 22.78 12.96 -5.60
C ASP A 190 22.01 12.89 -6.93
N LYS A 191 22.40 13.74 -7.91
CA LYS A 191 21.73 13.81 -9.21
C LYS A 191 21.89 12.54 -10.05
N GLU A 192 23.04 11.86 -9.95
CA GLU A 192 23.31 10.63 -10.69
C GLU A 192 22.44 9.50 -10.12
N GLN A 193 22.37 9.40 -8.80
CA GLN A 193 21.53 8.45 -8.09
C GLN A 193 20.03 8.68 -8.37
N LEU A 194 19.59 9.95 -8.42
CA LEU A 194 18.21 10.27 -8.81
C LEU A 194 17.92 9.77 -10.22
N SER A 195 18.81 10.01 -11.18
CA SER A 195 18.65 9.52 -12.55
C SER A 195 18.57 7.99 -12.63
N LEU A 196 19.33 7.27 -11.82
CA LEU A 196 19.25 5.80 -11.73
C LEU A 196 17.88 5.33 -11.20
N LEU A 197 17.36 6.01 -10.18
CA LEU A 197 16.05 5.72 -9.59
C LEU A 197 14.91 5.96 -10.62
N GLU A 198 14.96 7.07 -11.35
CA GLU A 198 13.99 7.39 -12.40
C GLU A 198 13.99 6.34 -13.51
N LYS A 199 15.15 5.97 -14.03
CA LYS A 199 15.32 4.92 -15.06
C LYS A 199 14.82 3.54 -14.58
N TRP A 200 15.09 3.20 -13.32
CA TRP A 200 14.58 1.95 -12.76
C TRP A 200 13.06 1.89 -12.82
N ARG A 201 12.37 2.97 -12.44
CA ARG A 201 10.90 3.02 -12.41
C ARG A 201 10.26 2.81 -13.79
N GLU A 202 10.95 3.23 -14.88
CA GLU A 202 10.45 3.05 -16.23
C GLU A 202 10.40 1.58 -16.62
N ASN A 203 11.42 0.79 -16.26
CA ASN A 203 11.54 -0.62 -16.63
C ASN A 203 12.08 -1.48 -15.47
N PRO A 204 11.35 -1.66 -14.39
CA PRO A 204 11.87 -2.31 -13.18
C PRO A 204 12.20 -3.79 -13.36
N SER A 205 11.52 -4.48 -14.29
CA SER A 205 11.71 -5.92 -14.55
C SER A 205 12.98 -6.25 -15.33
N THR A 206 13.48 -5.31 -16.12
CA THR A 206 14.65 -5.49 -17.00
C THR A 206 15.84 -4.61 -16.62
N TRP A 207 15.67 -3.77 -15.58
CA TRP A 207 16.70 -2.86 -15.15
C TRP A 207 17.92 -3.61 -14.59
N THR A 208 19.10 -3.19 -15.04
CA THR A 208 20.41 -3.64 -14.59
C THR A 208 21.30 -2.42 -14.33
N ILE A 209 22.28 -2.55 -13.42
CA ILE A 209 23.31 -1.53 -13.21
C ILE A 209 24.35 -1.66 -14.31
#